data_2e7938ef0708204c3e5ef2a4eb3c2d85
#
_entry.id   2e7938ef0708204c3e5ef2a4eb3c2d85
#
_cell.length_a   1.000
_cell.length_b   1.000
_cell.length_c   1.000
_cell.angle_alpha   90.00
_cell.angle_beta   90.00
_cell.angle_gamma   90.00
#
_symmetry.space_group_name_H-M   'P 1'
#
loop_
_entity.id
_entity.type
_entity.pdbx_description
1 polymer ?
#
loop_
_entity_poly.entity_id
_entity_poly.type
_entity_poly.pdbx_seq_one_letter_code
_entity_poly.pdbx_strand_id
1 'polypeptide(L)'
;MLASAQEFPFKKLPLLTYVVDYEANWSPDGLQIVLISNRHGGMKVHVINASAAQHGSEMKQLTTGAGEDDSPAWSPDGRRIAFVSLHDAVSDIFVMNADGTGTRQVTRALGQNIHPAWSPDGSRILFNTTHFEMLGHSAEKAEDNKRVLGEIRDDSMDLATIRPDGSDLQQITRGGGYTYASFSADGKSILHRRQQRDVSQIFVMNSDGSADHNLSGQNELDGWPAWSPDGRRIVFSRHMQSGFQIFVMNRDGRDVRQLTDAAGEFVNPRWSPDGTRILCGRRLGGISLAVFPAPK
;
A
#
# COMPACT_ATOMS: atom_id res chain seq x y z
N MET A 1 1.77 28.05 -16.04
CA MET A 1 3.15 27.98 -15.54
C MET A 1 3.17 26.82 -14.57
N LEU A 2 3.68 25.67 -14.99
CA LEU A 2 3.94 24.52 -14.12
C LEU A 2 5.08 24.94 -13.19
N ALA A 3 4.83 24.91 -11.88
CA ALA A 3 5.89 25.10 -10.91
C ALA A 3 6.86 23.92 -11.08
N SER A 4 8.10 24.21 -11.47
CA SER A 4 9.16 23.21 -11.51
C SER A 4 9.21 22.49 -10.16
N ALA A 5 9.11 21.18 -10.18
CA ALA A 5 9.31 20.37 -8.99
C ALA A 5 10.72 20.70 -8.46
N GLN A 6 10.80 21.43 -7.34
CA GLN A 6 12.09 21.62 -6.68
C GLN A 6 12.54 20.24 -6.21
N GLU A 7 13.56 19.69 -6.85
CA GLU A 7 14.27 18.54 -6.33
C GLU A 7 14.80 18.92 -4.95
N PHE A 8 14.15 18.40 -3.91
CA PHE A 8 14.80 18.39 -2.61
C PHE A 8 15.98 17.43 -2.73
N PRO A 9 17.20 17.87 -2.40
CA PRO A 9 18.36 17.02 -2.48
C PRO A 9 18.28 15.95 -1.41
N PHE A 10 17.62 14.82 -1.71
CA PHE A 10 17.92 13.61 -1.01
C PHE A 10 19.37 13.27 -1.32
N LYS A 11 20.22 13.43 -0.35
CA LYS A 11 21.58 12.92 -0.45
C LYS A 11 21.41 11.42 -0.69
N LYS A 12 21.67 10.99 -1.93
CA LYS A 12 21.69 9.58 -2.32
C LYS A 12 22.49 8.83 -1.27
N LEU A 13 21.83 8.00 -0.46
CA LEU A 13 22.55 7.07 0.40
C LEU A 13 23.53 6.30 -0.49
N PRO A 14 24.79 6.09 -0.08
CA PRO A 14 25.76 5.39 -0.91
C PRO A 14 25.13 4.06 -1.33
N LEU A 15 24.96 3.90 -2.64
CA LEU A 15 24.42 2.71 -3.26
C LEU A 15 25.32 1.51 -2.91
N LEU A 16 24.88 0.72 -1.96
CA LEU A 16 25.14 -0.72 -2.05
C LEU A 16 24.26 -1.15 -3.22
N THR A 17 24.88 -1.61 -4.30
CA THR A 17 24.22 -2.14 -5.47
C THR A 17 23.12 -3.10 -5.00
N TYR A 18 21.83 -2.78 -5.32
CA TYR A 18 20.64 -3.56 -5.00
C TYR A 18 19.89 -3.29 -3.68
N VAL A 19 20.06 -2.17 -3.01
CA VAL A 19 19.14 -1.80 -1.92
C VAL A 19 17.80 -1.34 -2.51
N VAL A 20 16.74 -1.95 -2.03
CA VAL A 20 15.37 -1.65 -2.38
C VAL A 20 14.66 -1.16 -1.13
N ASP A 21 14.16 0.09 -1.15
CA ASP A 21 13.34 0.68 -0.12
C ASP A 21 11.98 1.06 -0.74
N TYR A 22 10.89 0.44 -0.31
CA TYR A 22 9.57 0.65 -0.92
C TYR A 22 8.43 0.43 0.08
N GLU A 23 7.16 0.57 -0.37
CA GLU A 23 5.94 0.38 0.44
C GLU A 23 5.95 1.21 1.74
N ALA A 24 6.43 2.45 1.64
CA ALA A 24 6.64 3.30 2.80
C ALA A 24 5.35 4.03 3.23
N ASN A 25 5.11 4.07 4.55
CA ASN A 25 3.95 4.73 5.16
C ASN A 25 4.37 5.56 6.39
N TRP A 26 3.77 6.75 6.53
CA TRP A 26 3.95 7.60 7.71
C TRP A 26 3.30 7.01 8.94
N SER A 27 3.94 7.16 10.11
CA SER A 27 3.25 7.01 11.39
C SER A 27 2.17 8.10 11.56
N PRO A 28 1.09 7.86 12.32
CA PRO A 28 0.00 8.84 12.48
C PRO A 28 0.43 10.20 13.05
N ASP A 29 1.51 10.24 13.83
CA ASP A 29 2.12 11.47 14.36
C ASP A 29 3.09 12.15 13.37
N GLY A 30 3.39 11.51 12.23
CA GLY A 30 4.32 12.02 11.22
C GLY A 30 5.80 11.99 11.60
N LEU A 31 6.14 11.37 12.73
CA LEU A 31 7.52 11.34 13.24
C LEU A 31 8.35 10.18 12.70
N GLN A 32 7.69 9.12 12.24
CA GLN A 32 8.34 7.92 11.72
C GLN A 32 7.77 7.52 10.36
N ILE A 33 8.55 6.73 9.62
CA ILE A 33 8.15 6.07 8.38
C ILE A 33 8.43 4.58 8.57
N VAL A 34 7.42 3.73 8.38
CA VAL A 34 7.57 2.29 8.22
C VAL A 34 7.76 1.98 6.74
N LEU A 35 8.61 1.04 6.39
CA LEU A 35 8.92 0.68 5.01
C LEU A 35 9.43 -0.76 4.92
N ILE A 36 9.48 -1.27 3.69
CA ILE A 36 10.18 -2.51 3.37
C ILE A 36 11.57 -2.20 2.85
N SER A 37 12.55 -2.92 3.34
CA SER A 37 13.94 -2.83 2.88
C SER A 37 14.65 -4.19 2.91
N ASN A 38 15.55 -4.40 1.95
CA ASN A 38 16.40 -5.61 1.90
C ASN A 38 17.82 -5.38 2.47
N ARG A 39 18.06 -4.29 3.18
CA ARG A 39 19.41 -3.89 3.67
C ARG A 39 20.09 -4.90 4.58
N HIS A 40 19.31 -5.69 5.29
CA HIS A 40 19.83 -6.65 6.27
C HIS A 40 19.58 -8.13 5.87
N GLY A 41 19.35 -8.36 4.57
CA GLY A 41 19.08 -9.69 4.02
C GLY A 41 17.59 -10.04 3.98
N GLY A 42 17.04 -10.21 2.77
CA GLY A 42 15.61 -10.40 2.53
C GLY A 42 14.78 -9.14 2.75
N MET A 43 13.55 -9.15 2.23
CA MET A 43 12.60 -8.05 2.39
C MET A 43 12.04 -8.07 3.81
N LYS A 44 12.27 -7.00 4.58
CA LYS A 44 11.89 -6.89 5.99
C LYS A 44 11.24 -5.56 6.30
N VAL A 45 10.37 -5.56 7.32
CA VAL A 45 9.80 -4.33 7.84
C VAL A 45 10.86 -3.56 8.64
N HIS A 46 11.03 -2.32 8.27
CA HIS A 46 11.92 -1.36 8.95
C HIS A 46 11.16 -0.12 9.35
N VAL A 47 11.69 0.60 10.32
CA VAL A 47 11.23 1.93 10.70
C VAL A 47 12.41 2.91 10.70
N ILE A 48 12.15 4.12 10.24
CA ILE A 48 13.11 5.22 10.25
C ILE A 48 12.44 6.47 10.81
N ASN A 49 13.18 7.32 11.51
CA ASN A 49 12.70 8.62 11.91
C ASN A 49 12.50 9.51 10.67
N ALA A 50 11.34 10.15 10.52
CA ALA A 50 10.99 10.93 9.35
C ALA A 50 11.92 12.14 9.10
N SER A 51 12.45 12.77 10.16
CA SER A 51 13.46 13.82 10.05
C SER A 51 14.81 13.27 9.63
N ALA A 52 15.11 12.06 10.00
CA ALA A 52 16.36 11.36 9.77
C ALA A 52 16.41 10.66 8.40
N ALA A 53 15.26 10.35 7.82
CA ALA A 53 15.16 9.84 6.44
C ALA A 53 15.85 10.78 5.43
N GLN A 54 15.91 12.08 5.73
CA GLN A 54 16.62 13.08 4.94
C GLN A 54 18.15 13.05 5.11
N HIS A 55 18.67 12.43 6.16
CA HIS A 55 20.08 12.47 6.53
C HIS A 55 20.76 11.09 6.55
N GLY A 56 20.06 10.01 6.15
CA GLY A 56 20.61 8.65 6.07
C GLY A 56 20.94 8.02 7.42
N SER A 57 20.20 8.39 8.47
CA SER A 57 20.38 7.83 9.80
C SER A 57 19.87 6.39 9.92
N GLU A 58 20.22 5.76 11.02
CA GLU A 58 19.99 4.33 11.27
C GLU A 58 18.51 3.94 11.13
N MET A 59 18.30 3.01 10.21
CA MET A 59 17.02 2.34 10.00
C MET A 59 16.95 1.15 10.95
N LYS A 60 15.89 1.08 11.76
CA LYS A 60 15.68 -0.06 12.68
C LYS A 60 14.88 -1.14 11.96
N GLN A 61 15.44 -2.35 11.86
CA GLN A 61 14.72 -3.52 11.42
C GLN A 61 13.75 -3.99 12.53
N LEU A 62 12.48 -4.24 12.18
CA LEU A 62 11.45 -4.69 13.11
C LEU A 62 11.15 -6.18 12.99
N THR A 63 11.24 -6.74 11.79
CA THR A 63 10.96 -8.16 11.56
C THR A 63 12.24 -8.93 11.24
N THR A 64 12.29 -10.17 11.72
CA THR A 64 13.38 -11.13 11.53
C THR A 64 12.80 -12.48 11.14
N GLY A 65 13.62 -13.40 10.63
CA GLY A 65 13.16 -14.74 10.22
C GLY A 65 13.32 -14.99 8.72
N ALA A 66 12.90 -16.15 8.25
CA ALA A 66 13.18 -16.63 6.88
C ALA A 66 12.19 -16.11 5.82
N GLY A 67 10.95 -15.73 6.20
CA GLY A 67 9.94 -15.22 5.26
C GLY A 67 10.29 -13.84 4.73
N GLU A 68 9.69 -13.45 3.61
CA GLU A 68 9.73 -12.08 3.10
C GLU A 68 8.52 -11.32 3.59
N ASP A 69 8.71 -10.07 3.97
CA ASP A 69 7.66 -9.21 4.49
C ASP A 69 7.35 -8.08 3.50
N ASP A 70 6.10 -7.59 3.53
CA ASP A 70 5.62 -6.58 2.59
C ASP A 70 4.49 -5.72 3.18
N SER A 71 4.14 -4.62 2.51
CA SER A 71 2.94 -3.80 2.71
C SER A 71 2.68 -3.39 4.18
N PRO A 72 3.64 -2.80 4.91
CA PRO A 72 3.44 -2.43 6.29
C PRO A 72 2.48 -1.24 6.43
N ALA A 73 1.60 -1.26 7.43
CA ALA A 73 0.62 -0.23 7.70
C ALA A 73 0.48 0.06 9.20
N TRP A 74 0.64 1.33 9.60
CA TRP A 74 0.44 1.78 10.97
C TRP A 74 -1.03 1.71 11.39
N SER A 75 -1.30 1.27 12.62
CA SER A 75 -2.61 1.48 13.25
C SER A 75 -2.85 2.97 13.53
N PRO A 76 -4.11 3.45 13.56
CA PRO A 76 -4.42 4.87 13.75
C PRO A 76 -3.90 5.46 15.07
N ASP A 77 -3.75 4.62 16.09
CA ASP A 77 -3.21 5.00 17.40
C ASP A 77 -1.65 4.99 17.45
N GLY A 78 -0.98 4.60 16.35
CA GLY A 78 0.47 4.50 16.26
C GLY A 78 1.12 3.41 17.10
N ARG A 79 0.33 2.51 17.72
CA ARG A 79 0.85 1.49 18.64
C ARG A 79 1.17 0.16 17.98
N ARG A 80 0.60 -0.09 16.78
CA ARG A 80 0.74 -1.36 16.07
C ARG A 80 1.05 -1.15 14.60
N ILE A 81 1.63 -2.17 13.97
CA ILE A 81 1.89 -2.25 12.55
C ILE A 81 1.27 -3.56 12.05
N ALA A 82 0.41 -3.47 11.04
CA ALA A 82 -0.01 -4.62 10.24
C ALA A 82 0.95 -4.76 9.07
N PHE A 83 1.26 -5.98 8.66
CA PHE A 83 2.14 -6.24 7.52
C PHE A 83 1.82 -7.61 6.91
N VAL A 84 2.29 -7.83 5.71
CA VAL A 84 2.26 -9.13 5.03
C VAL A 84 3.52 -9.88 5.37
N SER A 85 3.42 -11.19 5.62
CA SER A 85 4.58 -12.08 5.66
C SER A 85 4.33 -13.29 4.77
N LEU A 86 5.29 -13.57 3.89
CA LEU A 86 5.26 -14.67 2.93
C LEU A 86 5.99 -15.88 3.51
N HIS A 87 5.25 -16.97 3.71
CA HIS A 87 5.76 -18.26 4.15
C HIS A 87 5.25 -19.38 3.25
N ASP A 88 6.12 -20.23 2.76
CA ASP A 88 5.76 -21.41 1.94
C ASP A 88 4.83 -21.05 0.75
N ALA A 89 5.11 -19.93 0.08
CA ALA A 89 4.32 -19.36 -1.03
C ALA A 89 2.90 -18.88 -0.64
N VAL A 90 2.58 -18.73 0.63
CA VAL A 90 1.33 -18.16 1.14
C VAL A 90 1.63 -16.84 1.85
N SER A 91 0.92 -15.79 1.46
CA SER A 91 0.98 -14.47 2.09
C SER A 91 -0.14 -14.32 3.10
N ASP A 92 0.21 -14.02 4.34
CA ASP A 92 -0.73 -13.76 5.42
C ASP A 92 -0.51 -12.39 6.07
N ILE A 93 -1.57 -11.85 6.66
CA ILE A 93 -1.53 -10.63 7.45
C ILE A 93 -1.08 -10.94 8.86
N PHE A 94 -0.09 -10.20 9.32
CA PHE A 94 0.42 -10.20 10.68
C PHE A 94 0.24 -8.83 11.33
N VAL A 95 0.21 -8.81 12.63
CA VAL A 95 0.23 -7.58 13.44
C VAL A 95 1.31 -7.69 14.49
N MET A 96 2.06 -6.61 14.70
CA MET A 96 3.06 -6.47 15.75
C MET A 96 2.90 -5.13 16.48
N ASN A 97 3.52 -4.97 17.64
CA ASN A 97 3.69 -3.68 18.29
C ASN A 97 4.61 -2.76 17.43
N ALA A 98 4.49 -1.46 17.60
CA ALA A 98 5.30 -0.47 16.87
C ALA A 98 6.83 -0.63 17.07
N ASP A 99 7.25 -1.27 18.15
CA ASP A 99 8.65 -1.55 18.45
C ASP A 99 9.19 -2.85 17.81
N GLY A 100 8.32 -3.64 17.14
CA GLY A 100 8.60 -4.92 16.50
C GLY A 100 8.29 -6.14 17.38
N THR A 101 7.86 -5.96 18.63
CA THR A 101 7.53 -7.04 19.54
C THR A 101 6.09 -7.55 19.36
N GLY A 102 5.76 -8.71 19.93
CA GLY A 102 4.39 -9.21 19.99
C GLY A 102 3.77 -9.57 18.64
N THR A 103 4.60 -9.96 17.66
CA THR A 103 4.15 -10.37 16.33
C THR A 103 3.20 -11.56 16.41
N ARG A 104 2.05 -11.45 15.75
CA ARG A 104 1.05 -12.51 15.65
C ARG A 104 0.38 -12.54 14.29
N GLN A 105 0.06 -13.72 13.82
CA GLN A 105 -0.70 -13.96 12.61
C GLN A 105 -2.18 -13.61 12.80
N VAL A 106 -2.75 -12.88 11.85
CA VAL A 106 -4.16 -12.44 11.87
C VAL A 106 -5.00 -13.29 10.90
N THR A 107 -4.54 -13.46 9.66
CA THR A 107 -5.20 -14.35 8.70
C THR A 107 -4.58 -15.74 8.76
N ARG A 108 -5.42 -16.77 8.63
CA ARG A 108 -5.01 -18.21 8.64
C ARG A 108 -5.80 -18.98 7.59
N ALA A 109 -6.21 -18.29 6.55
CA ALA A 109 -7.03 -18.87 5.52
C ALA A 109 -6.18 -19.35 4.34
N LEU A 110 -6.73 -20.29 3.58
CA LEU A 110 -6.19 -20.64 2.28
C LEU A 110 -6.25 -19.41 1.36
N GLY A 111 -5.20 -19.18 0.57
CA GLY A 111 -5.11 -18.06 -0.37
C GLY A 111 -4.09 -17.00 0.02
N GLN A 112 -3.98 -15.99 -0.85
CA GLN A 112 -3.09 -14.85 -0.64
C GLN A 112 -3.84 -13.74 0.09
N ASN A 113 -3.24 -13.15 1.12
CA ASN A 113 -3.76 -12.04 1.90
C ASN A 113 -2.73 -10.93 1.92
N ILE A 114 -3.00 -9.80 1.25
CA ILE A 114 -2.03 -8.73 1.04
C ILE A 114 -2.63 -7.33 1.24
N HIS A 115 -1.77 -6.31 1.26
CA HIS A 115 -2.09 -4.88 1.36
C HIS A 115 -3.04 -4.54 2.52
N PRO A 116 -2.65 -4.81 3.78
CA PRO A 116 -3.47 -4.46 4.93
C PRO A 116 -3.61 -2.94 5.10
N ALA A 117 -4.81 -2.50 5.45
CA ALA A 117 -5.11 -1.11 5.82
C ALA A 117 -6.03 -1.07 7.03
N TRP A 118 -5.71 -0.28 8.05
CA TRP A 118 -6.53 -0.17 9.25
C TRP A 118 -7.78 0.68 9.00
N SER A 119 -8.89 0.30 9.64
CA SER A 119 -10.03 1.20 9.80
C SER A 119 -9.64 2.39 10.68
N PRO A 120 -10.27 3.60 10.50
CA PRO A 120 -9.90 4.78 11.26
C PRO A 120 -10.03 4.67 12.77
N ASP A 121 -10.93 3.79 13.24
CA ASP A 121 -11.11 3.47 14.67
C ASP A 121 -10.18 2.37 15.19
N GLY A 122 -9.37 1.77 14.31
CA GLY A 122 -8.44 0.68 14.63
C GLY A 122 -9.11 -0.65 14.98
N SER A 123 -10.42 -0.78 14.78
CA SER A 123 -11.19 -1.98 15.12
C SER A 123 -11.08 -3.11 14.09
N ARG A 124 -10.75 -2.77 12.83
CA ARG A 124 -10.66 -3.70 11.71
C ARG A 124 -9.43 -3.46 10.84
N ILE A 125 -9.04 -4.50 10.11
CA ILE A 125 -8.04 -4.46 9.04
C ILE A 125 -8.74 -4.84 7.75
N LEU A 126 -8.72 -3.94 6.76
CA LEU A 126 -9.11 -4.16 5.37
C LEU A 126 -7.92 -4.75 4.63
N PHE A 127 -8.14 -5.73 3.76
CA PHE A 127 -7.07 -6.35 2.99
C PHE A 127 -7.59 -6.99 1.70
N ASN A 128 -6.69 -7.30 0.79
CA ASN A 128 -6.96 -8.04 -0.43
C ASN A 128 -6.77 -9.53 -0.20
N THR A 129 -7.68 -10.35 -0.75
CA THR A 129 -7.62 -11.79 -0.53
C THR A 129 -8.13 -12.58 -1.74
N THR A 130 -7.52 -13.74 -1.99
CA THR A 130 -8.04 -14.77 -2.91
C THR A 130 -8.86 -15.84 -2.17
N HIS A 131 -9.06 -15.71 -0.86
CA HIS A 131 -9.68 -16.71 0.01
C HIS A 131 -11.07 -17.15 -0.49
N PHE A 132 -11.90 -16.21 -0.93
CA PHE A 132 -13.29 -16.52 -1.30
C PHE A 132 -13.42 -17.18 -2.66
N GLU A 133 -12.49 -16.93 -3.58
CA GLU A 133 -12.39 -17.67 -4.84
C GLU A 133 -12.08 -19.14 -4.56
N MET A 134 -11.16 -19.41 -3.63
CA MET A 134 -10.75 -20.77 -3.27
C MET A 134 -11.86 -21.59 -2.58
N LEU A 135 -12.78 -20.96 -1.86
CA LEU A 135 -13.94 -21.65 -1.24
C LEU A 135 -14.94 -22.21 -2.27
N GLY A 136 -14.95 -21.67 -3.49
CA GLY A 136 -15.78 -22.15 -4.61
C GLY A 136 -15.18 -23.32 -5.38
N HIS A 137 -13.93 -23.72 -5.10
CA HIS A 137 -13.22 -24.77 -5.82
C HIS A 137 -13.09 -26.05 -4.97
N SER A 138 -13.26 -27.22 -5.60
CA SER A 138 -13.02 -28.52 -4.95
C SER A 138 -11.55 -28.70 -4.57
N ALA A 139 -11.25 -29.51 -3.56
CA ALA A 139 -9.89 -29.79 -3.07
C ALA A 139 -8.89 -30.25 -4.17
N GLU A 140 -9.37 -30.84 -5.27
CA GLU A 140 -8.55 -31.20 -6.44
C GLU A 140 -7.99 -29.98 -7.18
N LYS A 141 -8.73 -28.86 -7.23
CA LYS A 141 -8.24 -27.61 -7.83
C LYS A 141 -7.31 -26.83 -6.90
N ALA A 142 -7.33 -27.10 -5.60
CA ALA A 142 -6.43 -26.45 -4.64
C ALA A 142 -4.96 -26.89 -4.82
N GLU A 143 -4.70 -28.11 -5.33
CA GLU A 143 -3.33 -28.56 -5.67
C GLU A 143 -2.82 -27.96 -7.00
N ASP A 144 -3.70 -27.78 -8.00
CA ASP A 144 -3.35 -27.06 -9.22
C ASP A 144 -3.08 -25.57 -8.92
N ASN A 145 -3.81 -24.96 -7.99
CA ASN A 145 -3.58 -23.59 -7.54
C ASN A 145 -2.24 -23.40 -6.79
N LYS A 146 -1.72 -24.43 -6.10
CA LYS A 146 -0.34 -24.40 -5.55
C LYS A 146 0.72 -24.24 -6.63
N ARG A 147 0.47 -24.70 -7.85
CA ARG A 147 1.35 -24.51 -9.03
C ARG A 147 1.22 -23.11 -9.64
N VAL A 148 0.09 -22.43 -9.44
CA VAL A 148 -0.21 -21.10 -10.00
C VAL A 148 0.15 -19.97 -9.01
N LEU A 149 0.48 -20.28 -7.76
CA LEU A 149 0.85 -19.33 -6.70
C LEU A 149 2.17 -18.56 -6.97
N GLY A 150 2.87 -18.82 -8.11
CA GLY A 150 3.98 -18.00 -8.58
C GLY A 150 3.56 -16.68 -9.25
N GLU A 151 2.28 -16.51 -9.60
CA GLU A 151 1.74 -15.29 -10.20
C GLU A 151 0.48 -14.89 -9.43
N ILE A 152 0.62 -14.00 -8.45
CA ILE A 152 -0.54 -13.33 -7.84
C ILE A 152 -1.22 -12.52 -8.95
N ARG A 153 -2.37 -12.98 -9.43
CA ARG A 153 -3.17 -12.23 -10.40
C ARG A 153 -4.02 -11.23 -9.65
N ASP A 154 -3.72 -9.96 -9.81
CA ASP A 154 -4.50 -8.86 -9.23
C ASP A 154 -5.99 -8.91 -9.61
N ASP A 155 -6.33 -9.58 -10.73
CA ASP A 155 -7.69 -9.74 -11.23
C ASP A 155 -8.53 -10.79 -10.47
N SER A 156 -7.95 -11.57 -9.58
CA SER A 156 -8.63 -12.59 -8.76
C SER A 156 -8.91 -12.15 -7.31
N MET A 157 -8.41 -10.99 -6.88
CA MET A 157 -8.50 -10.56 -5.49
C MET A 157 -9.79 -9.82 -5.17
N ASP A 158 -10.40 -10.19 -4.06
CA ASP A 158 -11.50 -9.48 -3.41
C ASP A 158 -11.03 -8.71 -2.18
N LEU A 159 -11.88 -7.83 -1.67
CA LEU A 159 -11.67 -7.13 -0.41
C LEU A 159 -12.39 -7.84 0.73
N ALA A 160 -11.70 -7.92 1.84
CA ALA A 160 -12.25 -8.40 3.10
C ALA A 160 -11.81 -7.51 4.26
N THR A 161 -12.54 -7.59 5.36
CA THR A 161 -12.12 -7.02 6.64
C THR A 161 -12.09 -8.09 7.72
N ILE A 162 -11.18 -7.94 8.67
CA ILE A 162 -11.00 -8.85 9.81
C ILE A 162 -10.69 -8.03 11.06
N ARG A 163 -11.04 -8.51 12.23
CA ARG A 163 -10.56 -7.89 13.48
C ARG A 163 -9.07 -8.14 13.66
N PRO A 164 -8.34 -7.22 14.31
CA PRO A 164 -6.91 -7.41 14.53
C PRO A 164 -6.56 -8.67 15.33
N ASP A 165 -7.49 -9.26 16.08
CA ASP A 165 -7.31 -10.55 16.78
C ASP A 165 -7.51 -11.79 15.91
N GLY A 166 -7.87 -11.59 14.62
CA GLY A 166 -8.13 -12.67 13.66
C GLY A 166 -9.57 -13.16 13.64
N SER A 167 -10.46 -12.57 14.44
CA SER A 167 -11.88 -12.92 14.46
C SER A 167 -12.70 -12.08 13.46
N ASP A 168 -13.94 -12.48 13.20
CA ASP A 168 -14.96 -11.73 12.46
C ASP A 168 -14.51 -11.34 11.04
N LEU A 169 -14.04 -12.34 10.25
CA LEU A 169 -13.74 -12.16 8.83
C LEU A 169 -15.03 -11.85 8.05
N GLN A 170 -15.03 -10.75 7.31
CA GLN A 170 -16.17 -10.29 6.51
C GLN A 170 -15.72 -10.00 5.08
N GLN A 171 -16.37 -10.61 4.10
CA GLN A 171 -16.19 -10.30 2.69
C GLN A 171 -16.89 -8.99 2.34
N ILE A 172 -16.18 -8.07 1.66
CA ILE A 172 -16.72 -6.78 1.21
C ILE A 172 -17.08 -6.83 -0.27
N THR A 173 -16.23 -7.41 -1.13
CA THR A 173 -16.44 -7.45 -2.57
C THR A 173 -16.51 -8.88 -3.10
N ARG A 174 -17.00 -9.01 -4.36
CA ARG A 174 -17.04 -10.26 -5.13
C ARG A 174 -16.68 -9.99 -6.58
N GLY A 175 -16.01 -10.97 -7.21
CA GLY A 175 -15.74 -10.94 -8.66
C GLY A 175 -14.35 -10.47 -9.05
N GLY A 176 -13.45 -10.30 -8.09
CA GLY A 176 -12.03 -10.06 -8.32
C GLY A 176 -11.65 -8.67 -8.82
N GLY A 177 -10.35 -8.43 -8.90
CA GLY A 177 -9.77 -7.22 -9.45
C GLY A 177 -9.58 -6.07 -8.45
N TYR A 178 -9.84 -6.27 -7.16
CA TYR A 178 -9.75 -5.23 -6.13
C TYR A 178 -8.41 -5.29 -5.42
N THR A 179 -7.66 -4.18 -5.44
CA THR A 179 -6.35 -4.09 -4.78
C THR A 179 -6.08 -2.69 -4.20
N TYR A 180 -5.08 -2.56 -3.33
CA TYR A 180 -4.61 -1.30 -2.72
C TYR A 180 -5.74 -0.48 -2.08
N ALA A 181 -6.58 -1.14 -1.31
CA ALA A 181 -7.75 -0.51 -0.71
C ALA A 181 -7.42 0.19 0.61
N SER A 182 -8.10 1.31 0.87
CA SER A 182 -8.01 2.04 2.15
C SER A 182 -9.30 2.73 2.50
N PHE A 183 -9.62 2.82 3.80
CA PHE A 183 -10.74 3.58 4.29
C PHE A 183 -10.51 5.09 4.15
N SER A 184 -11.58 5.85 3.90
CA SER A 184 -11.60 7.30 4.15
C SER A 184 -11.48 7.59 5.64
N ALA A 185 -11.03 8.79 6.02
CA ALA A 185 -10.82 9.18 7.42
C ALA A 185 -12.09 9.08 8.29
N ASP A 186 -13.29 9.24 7.70
CA ASP A 186 -14.57 9.06 8.37
C ASP A 186 -15.08 7.61 8.40
N GLY A 187 -14.33 6.67 7.81
CA GLY A 187 -14.66 5.24 7.75
C GLY A 187 -15.84 4.88 6.85
N LYS A 188 -16.42 5.83 6.11
CA LYS A 188 -17.64 5.62 5.33
C LYS A 188 -17.41 5.14 3.90
N SER A 189 -16.20 5.35 3.38
CA SER A 189 -15.84 4.98 2.01
C SER A 189 -14.58 4.14 1.98
N ILE A 190 -14.45 3.31 0.94
CA ILE A 190 -13.24 2.57 0.61
C ILE A 190 -12.78 3.05 -0.77
N LEU A 191 -11.56 3.57 -0.83
CA LEU A 191 -10.83 3.88 -2.05
C LEU A 191 -10.04 2.65 -2.44
N HIS A 192 -10.04 2.27 -3.71
CA HIS A 192 -9.30 1.10 -4.17
C HIS A 192 -8.87 1.22 -5.62
N ARG A 193 -7.90 0.41 -6.03
CA ARG A 193 -7.61 0.14 -7.43
C ARG A 193 -8.45 -1.04 -7.90
N ARG A 194 -8.98 -0.97 -9.09
CA ARG A 194 -9.62 -2.08 -9.78
C ARG A 194 -8.85 -2.44 -11.03
N GLN A 195 -8.35 -3.66 -11.10
CA GLN A 195 -7.67 -4.24 -12.26
C GLN A 195 -8.69 -4.97 -13.12
N GLN A 196 -8.71 -4.63 -14.42
CA GLN A 196 -9.54 -5.33 -15.40
C GLN A 196 -8.72 -5.54 -16.67
N ARG A 197 -8.24 -6.76 -16.90
CA ARG A 197 -7.34 -7.08 -18.02
C ARG A 197 -6.09 -6.18 -17.99
N ASP A 198 -5.91 -5.37 -19.05
CA ASP A 198 -4.74 -4.52 -19.26
C ASP A 198 -4.89 -3.09 -18.70
N VAL A 199 -6.00 -2.80 -18.05
CA VAL A 199 -6.27 -1.48 -17.45
C VAL A 199 -6.44 -1.59 -15.96
N SER A 200 -5.97 -0.58 -15.23
CA SER A 200 -6.24 -0.42 -13.81
C SER A 200 -6.69 1.00 -13.52
N GLN A 201 -7.69 1.14 -12.69
CA GLN A 201 -8.37 2.42 -12.45
C GLN A 201 -8.64 2.59 -10.96
N ILE A 202 -8.82 3.85 -10.55
CA ILE A 202 -9.16 4.21 -9.18
C ILE A 202 -10.68 4.28 -9.04
N PHE A 203 -11.18 3.58 -8.05
CA PHE A 203 -12.60 3.49 -7.69
C PHE A 203 -12.82 3.90 -6.24
N VAL A 204 -14.05 4.26 -5.93
CA VAL A 204 -14.52 4.47 -4.57
C VAL A 204 -15.87 3.80 -4.40
N MET A 205 -16.10 3.20 -3.22
CA MET A 205 -17.36 2.58 -2.81
C MET A 205 -17.68 2.95 -1.36
N ASN A 206 -18.90 2.66 -0.92
CA ASN A 206 -19.23 2.69 0.50
C ASN A 206 -18.45 1.62 1.28
N SER A 207 -18.29 1.79 2.58
CA SER A 207 -17.54 0.83 3.41
C SER A 207 -18.18 -0.56 3.50
N ASP A 208 -19.44 -0.71 3.11
CA ASP A 208 -20.15 -1.98 2.98
C ASP A 208 -20.01 -2.66 1.59
N GLY A 209 -19.25 -2.06 0.68
CA GLY A 209 -19.02 -2.53 -0.69
C GLY A 209 -20.06 -2.04 -1.71
N SER A 210 -21.08 -1.30 -1.30
CA SER A 210 -22.11 -0.75 -2.19
C SER A 210 -21.64 0.51 -2.93
N ALA A 211 -22.35 0.91 -3.98
CA ALA A 211 -22.14 2.14 -4.75
C ALA A 211 -20.72 2.28 -5.35
N ASP A 212 -20.10 1.18 -5.76
CA ASP A 212 -18.78 1.16 -6.39
C ASP A 212 -18.80 1.91 -7.73
N HIS A 213 -17.93 2.92 -7.88
CA HIS A 213 -17.85 3.72 -9.09
C HIS A 213 -16.43 4.22 -9.40
N ASN A 214 -16.15 4.41 -10.68
CA ASN A 214 -14.87 4.85 -11.22
C ASN A 214 -14.64 6.34 -11.01
N LEU A 215 -13.44 6.71 -10.54
CA LEU A 215 -13.01 8.11 -10.36
C LEU A 215 -12.01 8.58 -11.42
N SER A 216 -11.16 7.69 -11.95
CA SER A 216 -9.99 8.10 -12.74
C SER A 216 -10.18 8.01 -14.25
N GLY A 217 -11.37 7.61 -14.73
CA GLY A 217 -11.70 7.58 -16.16
C GLY A 217 -11.51 6.21 -16.80
N GLN A 218 -11.33 6.21 -18.12
CA GLN A 218 -11.25 5.00 -18.97
C GLN A 218 -9.86 4.88 -19.60
N ASN A 219 -9.42 3.65 -19.83
CA ASN A 219 -8.19 3.31 -20.55
C ASN A 219 -6.87 3.84 -19.93
N GLU A 220 -6.82 4.00 -18.61
CA GLU A 220 -5.63 4.44 -17.88
C GLU A 220 -5.03 3.28 -17.08
N LEU A 221 -3.73 3.37 -16.80
CA LEU A 221 -3.05 2.51 -15.85
C LEU A 221 -2.77 3.32 -14.59
N ASP A 222 -3.76 3.35 -13.70
CA ASP A 222 -3.70 4.06 -12.41
C ASP A 222 -3.49 3.07 -11.27
N GLY A 223 -2.72 3.44 -10.26
CA GLY A 223 -2.43 2.57 -9.13
C GLY A 223 -2.10 3.31 -7.84
N TRP A 224 -2.05 2.56 -6.75
CA TRP A 224 -1.64 3.01 -5.43
C TRP A 224 -2.35 4.27 -4.93
N PRO A 225 -3.69 4.32 -4.96
CA PRO A 225 -4.41 5.50 -4.51
C PRO A 225 -4.32 5.68 -2.99
N ALA A 226 -4.28 6.95 -2.55
CA ALA A 226 -4.31 7.28 -1.13
C ALA A 226 -5.08 8.57 -0.86
N TRP A 227 -5.92 8.54 0.17
CA TRP A 227 -6.64 9.71 0.66
C TRP A 227 -5.70 10.76 1.24
N SER A 228 -6.01 12.05 1.02
CA SER A 228 -5.46 13.12 1.86
C SER A 228 -6.02 13.02 3.29
N PRO A 229 -5.31 13.50 4.33
CA PRO A 229 -5.77 13.41 5.72
C PRO A 229 -7.12 14.07 5.96
N ASP A 230 -7.44 15.13 5.22
CA ASP A 230 -8.73 15.83 5.27
C ASP A 230 -9.85 15.15 4.45
N GLY A 231 -9.52 14.05 3.75
CA GLY A 231 -10.44 13.28 2.91
C GLY A 231 -10.97 14.00 1.68
N ARG A 232 -10.38 15.14 1.29
CA ARG A 232 -10.86 15.96 0.17
C ARG A 232 -10.19 15.64 -1.14
N ARG A 233 -8.99 15.06 -1.10
CA ARG A 233 -8.17 14.76 -2.28
C ARG A 233 -7.67 13.31 -2.25
N ILE A 234 -7.28 12.85 -3.42
CA ILE A 234 -6.70 11.52 -3.65
C ILE A 234 -5.41 11.73 -4.42
N VAL A 235 -4.30 11.16 -3.93
CA VAL A 235 -3.05 11.03 -4.65
C VAL A 235 -2.94 9.62 -5.23
N PHE A 236 -2.37 9.47 -6.42
CA PHE A 236 -2.23 8.17 -7.08
C PHE A 236 -1.07 8.21 -8.10
N SER A 237 -0.65 7.04 -8.56
CA SER A 237 0.31 6.93 -9.65
C SER A 237 -0.42 6.62 -10.95
N ARG A 238 -0.04 7.30 -12.05
CA ARG A 238 -0.55 7.06 -13.41
C ARG A 238 0.62 6.74 -14.34
N HIS A 239 0.45 5.72 -15.16
CA HIS A 239 1.43 5.37 -16.17
C HIS A 239 1.38 6.36 -17.34
N MET A 240 2.52 6.96 -17.63
CA MET A 240 2.75 7.87 -18.75
C MET A 240 3.79 7.26 -19.69
N GLN A 241 4.05 7.88 -20.82
CA GLN A 241 5.13 7.45 -21.74
C GLN A 241 6.53 7.42 -21.07
N SER A 242 6.72 8.26 -20.05
CA SER A 242 7.95 8.33 -19.23
C SER A 242 7.98 7.39 -18.02
N GLY A 243 7.01 6.49 -17.89
CA GLY A 243 6.79 5.66 -16.72
C GLY A 243 5.77 6.24 -15.73
N PHE A 244 5.63 5.64 -14.56
CA PHE A 244 4.66 6.09 -13.57
C PHE A 244 5.01 7.47 -12.99
N GLN A 245 4.00 8.36 -12.95
CA GLN A 245 4.09 9.69 -12.36
C GLN A 245 3.00 9.87 -11.30
N ILE A 246 3.22 10.77 -10.33
CA ILE A 246 2.25 11.06 -9.28
C ILE A 246 1.26 12.11 -9.75
N PHE A 247 0.00 11.83 -9.52
CA PHE A 247 -1.13 12.69 -9.78
C PHE A 247 -1.94 12.92 -8.52
N VAL A 248 -2.70 14.01 -8.50
CA VAL A 248 -3.70 14.30 -7.49
C VAL A 248 -5.02 14.63 -8.16
N MET A 249 -6.13 14.27 -7.51
CA MET A 249 -7.49 14.65 -7.91
C MET A 249 -8.33 14.98 -6.69
N ASN A 250 -9.45 15.65 -6.90
CA ASN A 250 -10.46 15.82 -5.87
C ASN A 250 -11.14 14.48 -5.52
N ARG A 251 -11.77 14.38 -4.35
CA ARG A 251 -12.50 13.18 -3.91
C ARG A 251 -13.54 12.68 -4.91
N ASP A 252 -14.09 13.56 -5.73
CA ASP A 252 -15.11 13.26 -6.75
C ASP A 252 -14.50 12.87 -8.12
N GLY A 253 -13.19 12.70 -8.21
CA GLY A 253 -12.48 12.35 -9.44
C GLY A 253 -12.18 13.55 -10.37
N ARG A 254 -12.59 14.77 -10.00
CA ARG A 254 -12.34 15.97 -10.80
C ARG A 254 -10.98 16.60 -10.49
N ASP A 255 -10.61 17.58 -11.32
CA ASP A 255 -9.41 18.42 -11.12
C ASP A 255 -8.12 17.60 -11.02
N VAL A 256 -7.96 16.66 -11.96
CA VAL A 256 -6.77 15.79 -12.03
C VAL A 256 -5.56 16.62 -12.44
N ARG A 257 -4.49 16.59 -11.62
CA ARG A 257 -3.24 17.32 -11.84
C ARG A 257 -2.04 16.42 -11.65
N GLN A 258 -1.07 16.54 -12.54
CA GLN A 258 0.22 15.90 -12.40
C GLN A 258 1.09 16.64 -11.39
N LEU A 259 1.76 15.91 -10.50
CA LEU A 259 2.65 16.46 -9.46
C LEU A 259 4.13 16.22 -9.76
N THR A 260 4.48 15.15 -10.48
CA THR A 260 5.86 14.84 -10.84
C THR A 260 6.00 14.77 -12.36
N ASP A 261 7.13 15.28 -12.88
CA ASP A 261 7.51 15.25 -14.30
C ASP A 261 9.02 14.93 -14.48
N ALA A 262 9.67 14.54 -13.38
CA ALA A 262 11.11 14.26 -13.36
C ALA A 262 11.43 12.87 -13.94
N ALA A 263 12.70 12.67 -14.29
CA ALA A 263 13.18 11.38 -14.74
C ALA A 263 13.03 10.29 -13.67
N GLY A 264 12.55 9.12 -14.08
CA GLY A 264 12.26 7.98 -13.23
C GLY A 264 10.77 7.74 -13.06
N GLU A 265 10.45 6.62 -12.45
CA GLU A 265 9.08 6.27 -12.10
C GLU A 265 8.80 6.61 -10.63
N PHE A 266 7.61 7.12 -10.36
CA PHE A 266 7.14 7.44 -9.02
C PHE A 266 5.91 6.60 -8.71
N VAL A 267 5.97 5.83 -7.63
CA VAL A 267 4.94 4.83 -7.28
C VAL A 267 4.57 4.90 -5.79
N ASN A 268 3.39 4.39 -5.47
CA ASN A 268 2.93 4.21 -4.09
C ASN A 268 2.95 5.50 -3.25
N PRO A 269 2.28 6.60 -3.70
CA PRO A 269 2.29 7.86 -2.98
C PRO A 269 1.47 7.79 -1.68
N ARG A 270 1.95 8.49 -0.64
CA ARG A 270 1.28 8.61 0.67
C ARG A 270 1.38 10.03 1.18
N TRP A 271 0.27 10.58 1.62
CA TRP A 271 0.24 11.87 2.29
C TRP A 271 0.86 11.79 3.67
N SER A 272 1.60 12.82 4.07
CA SER A 272 1.95 13.00 5.48
C SER A 272 0.70 13.32 6.30
N PRO A 273 0.64 12.96 7.59
CA PRO A 273 -0.55 13.19 8.43
C PRO A 273 -0.98 14.66 8.54
N ASP A 274 -0.03 15.59 8.42
CA ASP A 274 -0.28 17.04 8.39
C ASP A 274 -0.76 17.57 7.02
N GLY A 275 -0.81 16.70 5.99
CA GLY A 275 -1.23 17.04 4.64
C GLY A 275 -0.26 17.94 3.87
N THR A 276 0.94 18.16 4.36
CA THR A 276 1.90 19.12 3.75
C THR A 276 2.90 18.46 2.80
N ARG A 277 3.05 17.14 2.86
CA ARG A 277 4.04 16.38 2.08
C ARG A 277 3.45 15.12 1.49
N ILE A 278 4.07 14.64 0.42
CA ILE A 278 3.80 13.34 -0.21
C ILE A 278 5.09 12.54 -0.21
N LEU A 279 5.04 11.34 0.36
CA LEU A 279 6.07 10.31 0.33
C LEU A 279 5.74 9.34 -0.81
N CYS A 280 6.73 8.90 -1.59
CA CYS A 280 6.56 7.87 -2.61
C CYS A 280 7.84 7.07 -2.83
N GLY A 281 7.75 5.94 -3.51
CA GLY A 281 8.88 5.23 -4.07
C GLY A 281 9.32 5.89 -5.39
N ARG A 282 10.63 6.05 -5.60
CA ARG A 282 11.23 6.51 -6.85
C ARG A 282 12.08 5.38 -7.44
N ARG A 283 11.80 5.00 -8.68
CA ARG A 283 12.57 4.02 -9.44
C ARG A 283 13.47 4.73 -10.44
N LEU A 284 14.76 4.81 -10.14
CA LEU A 284 15.79 5.37 -11.01
C LEU A 284 17.14 4.68 -10.73
N GLY A 285 17.45 3.61 -11.45
CA GLY A 285 18.65 2.80 -11.19
C GLY A 285 18.65 2.09 -9.84
N GLY A 286 17.47 1.85 -9.26
CA GLY A 286 17.17 1.28 -7.95
C GLY A 286 15.82 1.80 -7.46
N ILE A 287 15.35 1.32 -6.30
CA ILE A 287 14.14 1.85 -5.66
C ILE A 287 14.54 2.56 -4.38
N SER A 288 14.18 3.82 -4.27
CA SER A 288 14.45 4.67 -3.11
C SER A 288 13.19 5.49 -2.75
N LEU A 289 13.16 6.06 -1.56
CA LEU A 289 12.06 6.94 -1.15
C LEU A 289 12.29 8.36 -1.64
N ALA A 290 11.21 9.04 -2.03
CA ALA A 290 11.17 10.45 -2.33
C ALA A 290 10.06 11.14 -1.52
N VAL A 291 10.29 12.38 -1.10
CA VAL A 291 9.29 13.21 -0.41
C VAL A 291 9.28 14.58 -1.07
N PHE A 292 8.10 15.11 -1.35
CA PHE A 292 7.93 16.44 -1.94
C PHE A 292 6.73 17.17 -1.31
N PRO A 293 6.66 18.52 -1.43
CA PRO A 293 5.53 19.28 -0.92
C PRO A 293 4.21 18.84 -1.55
N ALA A 294 3.18 18.74 -0.73
CA ALA A 294 1.83 18.51 -1.23
C ALA A 294 1.29 19.78 -1.92
N PRO A 295 0.42 19.67 -2.93
CA PRO A 295 -0.22 20.82 -3.56
C PRO A 295 -1.12 21.54 -2.54
N LYS A 296 -1.13 22.87 -2.63
CA LYS A 296 -2.01 23.72 -1.82
C LYS A 296 -3.47 23.60 -2.26
#